data_c1be1389bb27a95e2365190533c111a7
#
_entry.id   c1be1389bb27a95e2365190533c111a7
#
_cell.length_a   1.000
_cell.length_b   1.000
_cell.length_c   1.000
_cell.angle_alpha   90.00
_cell.angle_beta   90.00
_cell.angle_gamma   90.00
#
_symmetry.space_group_name_H-M   'P 1'
#
loop_
_entity.id
_entity.type
_entity.pdbx_description
1 polymer ?
#
loop_
_entity_poly.entity_id
_entity_poly.type
_entity_poly.pdbx_seq_one_letter_code
_entity_poly.pdbx_strand_id
1 'polypeptide(L)'
;MAPVVPRRRSRLVALVIAVLAGLAPATLWALPAHAAAALYTALGDSYSSGVGTRTYYSDGTSCYRSPYAYPVLNANQIGASLTFAACSGAKVADVSNNQLGSLSASTNYVTLTVGGNDAGFSSVITQCAKPWPYTCWGDIDNANNYIRNTLPGTLDTLYNKIRSRAPYARVVIVGYPRLFNESDCQSLARISPGEQAALNDTADLLNQTIKARAVAHSFPFVDPRTAFTGHAVCDSIEWINGLSDPIMESYHPNRTGQSSGYAPLVKNTMLSTTAAADKA
;
A
#
# COMPACT_ATOMS: atom_id res chain seq x y z
N MET A 1 71.96 -12.35 95.53
CA MET A 1 71.01 -11.20 95.46
C MET A 1 70.79 -10.87 94.02
N ALA A 2 69.66 -11.34 93.44
CA ALA A 2 69.31 -11.03 92.12
C ALA A 2 67.95 -10.25 92.07
N PRO A 3 67.82 -9.14 91.34
CA PRO A 3 66.61 -8.33 91.38
C PRO A 3 65.53 -8.97 90.47
N VAL A 4 64.32 -8.99 91.01
CA VAL A 4 63.09 -9.40 90.35
C VAL A 4 62.64 -8.29 89.34
N VAL A 5 62.41 -8.71 88.08
CA VAL A 5 61.83 -7.85 87.01
C VAL A 5 60.34 -8.16 86.88
N PRO A 6 59.45 -7.16 86.92
CA PRO A 6 58.02 -7.40 86.77
C PRO A 6 57.60 -7.57 85.27
N ARG A 7 56.82 -8.63 84.97
CA ARG A 7 56.21 -8.91 83.72
C ARG A 7 55.07 -7.87 83.39
N ARG A 8 55.26 -7.06 82.37
CA ARG A 8 54.20 -6.29 81.78
C ARG A 8 53.23 -7.18 80.94
N ARG A 9 51.98 -7.22 81.27
CA ARG A 9 50.92 -7.82 80.50
C ARG A 9 50.51 -6.90 79.35
N SER A 10 50.84 -7.30 78.12
CA SER A 10 50.32 -6.61 76.90
C SER A 10 48.87 -6.97 76.69
N ARG A 11 47.99 -6.03 76.78
CA ARG A 11 46.58 -6.18 76.30
C ARG A 11 46.58 -6.02 74.80
N LEU A 12 46.40 -7.09 74.05
CA LEU A 12 46.07 -7.02 72.61
C LEU A 12 44.62 -6.58 72.49
N VAL A 13 44.43 -5.36 71.97
CA VAL A 13 43.15 -4.86 71.53
C VAL A 13 42.98 -5.35 70.12
N ALA A 14 42.11 -6.36 69.92
CA ALA A 14 41.72 -6.80 68.57
C ALA A 14 40.75 -5.80 67.99
N LEU A 15 41.20 -5.06 66.99
CA LEU A 15 40.34 -4.17 66.16
C LEU A 15 39.61 -5.06 65.13
N VAL A 16 38.31 -5.32 65.36
CA VAL A 16 37.45 -5.94 64.40
C VAL A 16 36.96 -4.87 63.40
N ILE A 17 37.58 -4.79 62.23
CA ILE A 17 37.08 -3.98 61.12
C ILE A 17 35.95 -4.76 60.42
N ALA A 18 34.72 -4.38 60.69
CA ALA A 18 33.55 -4.84 59.94
C ALA A 18 33.52 -4.19 58.55
N VAL A 19 33.93 -4.89 57.52
CA VAL A 19 33.74 -4.47 56.12
C VAL A 19 32.27 -4.73 55.74
N LEU A 20 31.44 -3.73 55.88
CA LEU A 20 30.10 -3.71 55.28
C LEU A 20 30.25 -3.52 53.76
N ALA A 21 30.34 -4.61 53.01
CA ALA A 21 30.19 -4.60 51.56
C ALA A 21 28.74 -4.23 51.22
N GLY A 22 28.49 -2.97 50.95
CA GLY A 22 27.19 -2.51 50.42
C GLY A 22 26.92 -3.10 49.06
N LEU A 23 26.07 -4.11 48.99
CA LEU A 23 25.44 -4.58 47.78
C LEU A 23 24.45 -3.51 47.29
N ALA A 24 24.95 -2.54 46.50
CA ALA A 24 24.07 -1.66 45.74
C ALA A 24 23.36 -2.51 44.67
N PRO A 25 21.99 -2.54 44.60
CA PRO A 25 21.31 -3.20 43.53
C PRO A 25 21.66 -2.43 42.23
N ALA A 26 22.38 -3.11 41.32
CA ALA A 26 22.57 -2.64 39.98
C ALA A 26 21.19 -2.71 39.30
N THR A 27 20.47 -1.60 39.31
CA THR A 27 19.29 -1.40 38.46
C THR A 27 19.78 -1.39 37.02
N LEU A 28 19.71 -2.56 36.36
CA LEU A 28 19.84 -2.68 34.93
C LEU A 28 18.68 -1.87 34.32
N TRP A 29 18.97 -0.66 33.90
CA TRP A 29 18.08 0.09 33.05
C TRP A 29 18.02 -0.66 31.73
N ALA A 30 16.98 -1.51 31.56
CA ALA A 30 16.67 -2.09 30.28
C ALA A 30 16.36 -0.94 29.33
N LEU A 31 17.31 -0.63 28.43
CA LEU A 31 17.03 0.29 27.32
C LEU A 31 15.80 -0.27 26.59
N PRO A 32 14.81 0.58 26.27
CA PRO A 32 13.66 0.12 25.51
C PRO A 32 14.19 -0.50 24.22
N ALA A 33 13.96 -1.80 24.04
CA ALA A 33 14.24 -2.49 22.80
C ALA A 33 13.42 -1.76 21.74
N HIS A 34 14.07 -1.01 20.83
CA HIS A 34 13.39 -0.44 19.69
C HIS A 34 12.80 -1.63 18.92
N ALA A 35 11.47 -1.73 18.91
CA ALA A 35 10.81 -2.72 18.08
C ALA A 35 11.28 -2.52 16.63
N ALA A 36 11.75 -3.57 15.98
CA ALA A 36 12.18 -3.48 14.60
C ALA A 36 11.03 -2.92 13.75
N ALA A 37 11.36 -2.02 12.81
CA ALA A 37 10.37 -1.44 11.92
C ALA A 37 9.62 -2.54 11.17
N ALA A 38 8.31 -2.43 11.07
CA ALA A 38 7.50 -3.38 10.33
C ALA A 38 7.91 -3.38 8.85
N LEU A 39 7.97 -4.55 8.23
CA LEU A 39 8.31 -4.69 6.81
C LEU A 39 7.03 -4.57 5.98
N TYR A 40 6.99 -3.57 5.13
CA TYR A 40 5.87 -3.29 4.24
C TYR A 40 6.30 -3.44 2.79
N THR A 41 5.57 -4.25 2.00
CA THR A 41 5.80 -4.39 0.56
C THR A 41 4.58 -3.87 -0.21
N ALA A 42 4.82 -2.89 -1.09
CA ALA A 42 3.80 -2.36 -1.99
C ALA A 42 3.99 -2.96 -3.39
N LEU A 43 2.99 -3.74 -3.80
CA LEU A 43 2.87 -4.36 -5.12
C LEU A 43 1.85 -3.59 -5.96
N GLY A 44 1.84 -3.85 -7.25
CA GLY A 44 0.76 -3.41 -8.13
C GLY A 44 1.20 -2.60 -9.33
N ASP A 45 0.25 -1.82 -9.83
CA ASP A 45 0.33 -1.05 -11.05
C ASP A 45 0.61 0.46 -10.82
N SER A 46 0.22 1.31 -11.77
CA SER A 46 0.41 2.76 -11.74
C SER A 46 -0.31 3.45 -10.58
N TYR A 47 -1.44 2.92 -10.10
CA TYR A 47 -2.15 3.50 -8.97
C TYR A 47 -1.39 3.30 -7.66
N SER A 48 -0.74 2.15 -7.50
CA SER A 48 0.17 1.89 -6.39
C SER A 48 1.52 2.59 -6.56
N SER A 49 2.08 2.67 -7.78
CA SER A 49 3.37 3.35 -8.01
C SER A 49 3.27 4.87 -7.88
N GLY A 50 2.07 5.45 -8.00
CA GLY A 50 1.80 6.87 -7.82
C GLY A 50 1.96 7.70 -9.08
N VAL A 51 1.69 7.12 -10.25
CA VAL A 51 1.51 7.88 -11.50
C VAL A 51 0.41 8.91 -11.29
N GLY A 52 0.55 10.08 -11.88
CA GLY A 52 -0.37 11.21 -11.70
C GLY A 52 0.12 12.27 -10.73
N THR A 53 1.21 12.02 -9.99
CA THR A 53 1.73 12.92 -8.96
C THR A 53 2.80 13.90 -9.44
N ARG A 54 3.20 13.82 -10.70
CA ARG A 54 4.18 14.73 -11.36
C ARG A 54 5.60 14.69 -10.80
N THR A 55 5.93 13.71 -9.95
CA THR A 55 7.25 13.58 -9.36
C THR A 55 7.56 12.10 -9.12
N TYR A 56 8.69 11.65 -9.64
CA TYR A 56 9.09 10.24 -9.61
C TYR A 56 10.54 10.09 -9.15
N TYR A 57 10.85 8.93 -8.57
CA TYR A 57 12.24 8.58 -8.27
C TYR A 57 13.02 8.34 -9.56
N SER A 58 14.26 8.79 -9.58
CA SER A 58 15.22 8.47 -10.67
C SER A 58 15.88 7.11 -10.38
N ASP A 59 15.09 6.05 -10.41
CA ASP A 59 15.55 4.69 -10.08
C ASP A 59 15.96 3.84 -11.28
N GLY A 60 16.08 4.48 -12.46
CA GLY A 60 16.50 3.81 -13.70
C GLY A 60 15.45 2.90 -14.32
N THR A 61 14.21 2.93 -13.84
CA THR A 61 13.10 2.11 -14.35
C THR A 61 11.98 2.96 -14.94
N SER A 62 11.11 2.34 -15.74
CA SER A 62 9.86 2.93 -16.24
C SER A 62 8.67 2.68 -15.30
N CYS A 63 8.92 2.34 -14.03
CA CYS A 63 7.85 2.06 -13.08
C CYS A 63 7.16 3.32 -12.55
N TYR A 64 7.75 4.49 -12.73
CA TYR A 64 7.21 5.78 -12.28
C TYR A 64 6.78 5.77 -10.82
N ARG A 65 7.64 5.24 -9.95
CA ARG A 65 7.42 5.24 -8.50
C ARG A 65 7.57 6.63 -7.93
N SER A 66 6.57 7.08 -7.17
CA SER A 66 6.50 8.44 -6.65
C SER A 66 6.74 8.51 -5.14
N PRO A 67 7.46 9.55 -4.65
CA PRO A 67 7.52 9.84 -3.22
C PRO A 67 6.15 10.27 -2.64
N TYR A 68 5.19 10.63 -3.49
CA TYR A 68 3.83 11.01 -3.10
C TYR A 68 2.82 9.87 -3.22
N ALA A 69 3.24 8.66 -3.62
CA ALA A 69 2.37 7.50 -3.68
C ALA A 69 1.89 7.07 -2.28
N TYR A 70 0.63 6.62 -2.16
CA TYR A 70 0.07 6.20 -0.87
C TYR A 70 0.93 5.18 -0.10
N PRO A 71 1.65 4.25 -0.77
CA PRO A 71 2.51 3.34 -0.03
C PRO A 71 3.64 4.04 0.71
N VAL A 72 4.26 5.04 0.10
CA VAL A 72 5.34 5.84 0.72
C VAL A 72 4.78 6.67 1.87
N LEU A 73 3.64 7.33 1.65
CA LEU A 73 2.99 8.14 2.68
C LEU A 73 2.63 7.28 3.91
N ASN A 74 2.08 6.08 3.68
CA ASN A 74 1.71 5.17 4.75
C ASN A 74 2.93 4.59 5.47
N ALA A 75 3.96 4.17 4.73
CA ALA A 75 5.20 3.67 5.33
C ALA A 75 5.81 4.70 6.30
N ASN A 76 5.90 5.98 5.86
CA ASN A 76 6.40 7.07 6.68
C ASN A 76 5.53 7.30 7.94
N GLN A 77 4.19 7.26 7.79
CA GLN A 77 3.26 7.51 8.91
C GLN A 77 3.28 6.41 9.97
N ILE A 78 3.52 5.15 9.57
CA ILE A 78 3.55 4.02 10.52
C ILE A 78 4.97 3.59 10.92
N GLY A 79 6.00 4.28 10.42
CA GLY A 79 7.40 3.93 10.69
C GLY A 79 7.82 2.58 10.12
N ALA A 80 7.23 2.15 8.99
CA ALA A 80 7.55 0.88 8.35
C ALA A 80 8.71 1.01 7.34
N SER A 81 9.49 -0.07 7.19
CA SER A 81 10.47 -0.19 6.12
C SER A 81 9.75 -0.64 4.83
N LEU A 82 9.73 0.23 3.81
CA LEU A 82 9.02 -0.02 2.56
C LEU A 82 9.90 -0.70 1.50
N THR A 83 9.44 -1.82 0.98
CA THR A 83 9.89 -2.39 -0.31
C THR A 83 8.87 -1.99 -1.38
N PHE A 84 9.26 -1.05 -2.25
CA PHE A 84 8.35 -0.46 -3.23
C PHE A 84 8.51 -1.15 -4.59
N ALA A 85 7.76 -2.23 -4.81
CA ALA A 85 7.84 -3.07 -6.02
C ALA A 85 6.80 -2.72 -7.09
N ALA A 86 5.79 -1.90 -6.79
CA ALA A 86 4.76 -1.49 -7.76
C ALA A 86 5.39 -0.85 -9.00
N CYS A 87 4.78 -1.10 -10.16
CA CYS A 87 5.30 -0.65 -11.45
C CYS A 87 4.18 -0.23 -12.39
N SER A 88 4.29 0.96 -12.97
CA SER A 88 3.33 1.47 -13.95
C SER A 88 3.07 0.47 -15.08
N GLY A 89 1.81 0.29 -15.46
CA GLY A 89 1.41 -0.63 -16.52
C GLY A 89 1.35 -2.11 -16.13
N ALA A 90 1.74 -2.48 -14.89
CA ALA A 90 1.78 -3.87 -14.48
C ALA A 90 0.40 -4.55 -14.55
N LYS A 91 0.38 -5.74 -15.13
CA LYS A 91 -0.72 -6.70 -15.14
C LYS A 91 -0.53 -7.74 -14.03
N VAL A 92 -1.54 -8.56 -13.78
CA VAL A 92 -1.47 -9.69 -12.82
C VAL A 92 -0.25 -10.58 -13.08
N ALA A 93 0.06 -10.85 -14.36
CA ALA A 93 1.24 -11.63 -14.75
C ALA A 93 2.56 -10.94 -14.38
N ASP A 94 2.64 -9.61 -14.56
CA ASP A 94 3.84 -8.83 -14.23
C ASP A 94 4.08 -8.78 -12.71
N VAL A 95 3.01 -8.59 -11.93
CA VAL A 95 3.10 -8.68 -10.47
C VAL A 95 3.61 -10.07 -10.06
N SER A 96 3.03 -11.13 -10.64
CA SER A 96 3.41 -12.51 -10.33
C SER A 96 4.86 -12.83 -10.67
N ASN A 97 5.38 -12.32 -11.79
CA ASN A 97 6.70 -12.68 -12.30
C ASN A 97 7.81 -11.76 -11.78
N ASN A 98 7.52 -10.46 -11.61
CA ASN A 98 8.55 -9.43 -11.41
C ASN A 98 8.48 -8.78 -10.01
N GLN A 99 7.35 -8.88 -9.28
CA GLN A 99 7.20 -8.17 -8.00
C GLN A 99 7.18 -9.11 -6.79
N LEU A 100 6.73 -10.36 -6.93
CA LEU A 100 6.62 -11.29 -5.80
C LEU A 100 7.95 -11.70 -5.18
N GLY A 101 9.07 -11.49 -5.87
CA GLY A 101 10.41 -11.67 -5.31
C GLY A 101 10.72 -10.77 -4.11
N SER A 102 9.98 -9.67 -3.97
CA SER A 102 10.09 -8.72 -2.86
C SER A 102 9.40 -9.18 -1.57
N LEU A 103 8.62 -10.26 -1.60
CA LEU A 103 7.93 -10.83 -0.46
C LEU A 103 8.78 -11.86 0.27
N SER A 104 8.60 -11.95 1.59
CA SER A 104 9.20 -12.98 2.44
C SER A 104 8.26 -13.35 3.58
N ALA A 105 8.59 -14.42 4.31
CA ALA A 105 7.83 -14.83 5.49
C ALA A 105 7.86 -13.78 6.62
N SER A 106 8.83 -12.87 6.62
CA SER A 106 8.92 -11.77 7.59
C SER A 106 8.17 -10.51 7.16
N THR A 107 7.58 -10.46 5.95
CA THR A 107 6.75 -9.33 5.51
C THR A 107 5.53 -9.19 6.42
N ASN A 108 5.33 -8.00 6.99
CA ASN A 108 4.20 -7.71 7.88
C ASN A 108 2.97 -7.19 7.14
N TYR A 109 3.20 -6.30 6.16
CA TYR A 109 2.13 -5.67 5.37
C TYR A 109 2.40 -5.82 3.88
N VAL A 110 1.33 -6.09 3.14
CA VAL A 110 1.32 -6.08 1.67
C VAL A 110 0.14 -5.25 1.20
N THR A 111 0.36 -4.33 0.25
CA THR A 111 -0.74 -3.69 -0.49
C THR A 111 -0.63 -4.02 -1.96
N LEU A 112 -1.76 -4.11 -2.66
CA LEU A 112 -1.81 -4.46 -4.06
C LEU A 112 -2.99 -3.76 -4.76
N THR A 113 -2.69 -3.03 -5.84
CA THR A 113 -3.67 -2.57 -6.84
C THR A 113 -3.32 -3.20 -8.18
N VAL A 114 -4.18 -4.01 -8.77
CA VAL A 114 -3.95 -4.67 -10.07
C VAL A 114 -5.25 -5.13 -10.71
N GLY A 115 -5.27 -5.25 -12.02
CA GLY A 115 -6.39 -5.77 -12.81
C GLY A 115 -6.92 -4.79 -13.85
N GLY A 116 -6.74 -3.48 -13.66
CA GLY A 116 -7.15 -2.47 -14.64
C GLY A 116 -6.42 -2.60 -15.97
N ASN A 117 -5.11 -2.85 -15.95
CA ASN A 117 -4.32 -3.06 -17.17
C ASN A 117 -4.63 -4.41 -17.84
N ASP A 118 -5.01 -5.43 -17.08
CA ASP A 118 -5.45 -6.73 -17.61
C ASP A 118 -6.75 -6.58 -18.41
N ALA A 119 -7.68 -5.78 -17.90
CA ALA A 119 -8.93 -5.43 -18.57
C ALA A 119 -8.74 -4.47 -19.76
N GLY A 120 -7.52 -3.97 -19.99
CA GLY A 120 -7.22 -3.05 -21.09
C GLY A 120 -7.70 -1.63 -20.87
N PHE A 121 -7.92 -1.21 -19.62
CA PHE A 121 -8.60 0.05 -19.28
C PHE A 121 -7.96 1.29 -19.94
N SER A 122 -6.61 1.37 -19.98
CA SER A 122 -5.90 2.48 -20.67
C SER A 122 -6.20 2.53 -22.17
N SER A 123 -6.29 1.38 -22.83
CA SER A 123 -6.63 1.28 -24.25
C SER A 123 -8.07 1.68 -24.52
N VAL A 124 -8.99 1.27 -23.63
CA VAL A 124 -10.42 1.63 -23.70
C VAL A 124 -10.58 3.14 -23.58
N ILE A 125 -9.96 3.80 -22.57
CA ILE A 125 -10.02 5.26 -22.41
C ILE A 125 -9.42 5.96 -23.64
N THR A 126 -8.30 5.48 -24.16
CA THR A 126 -7.67 6.05 -25.35
C THR A 126 -8.61 5.96 -26.57
N GLN A 127 -9.35 4.86 -26.70
CA GLN A 127 -10.32 4.71 -27.78
C GLN A 127 -11.52 5.64 -27.60
N CYS A 128 -12.07 5.75 -26.38
CA CYS A 128 -13.16 6.67 -26.05
C CYS A 128 -12.79 8.16 -26.28
N ALA A 129 -11.52 8.51 -26.08
CA ALA A 129 -11.02 9.87 -26.28
C ALA A 129 -10.88 10.28 -27.75
N LYS A 130 -11.04 9.38 -28.72
CA LYS A 130 -10.98 9.69 -30.15
C LYS A 130 -12.20 10.51 -30.61
N PRO A 131 -12.03 11.42 -31.59
CA PRO A 131 -13.14 12.21 -32.10
C PRO A 131 -14.14 11.35 -32.89
N TRP A 132 -15.40 11.82 -32.98
CA TRP A 132 -16.39 11.22 -33.90
C TRP A 132 -15.80 11.02 -35.31
N PRO A 133 -16.03 9.87 -35.99
CA PRO A 133 -17.07 8.86 -35.71
C PRO A 133 -16.61 7.69 -34.84
N TYR A 134 -15.46 7.77 -34.21
CA TYR A 134 -14.99 6.68 -33.33
C TYR A 134 -15.85 6.60 -32.06
N THR A 135 -16.11 5.38 -31.61
CA THR A 135 -16.76 5.07 -30.34
C THR A 135 -15.96 3.97 -29.62
N CYS A 136 -16.22 3.76 -28.34
CA CYS A 136 -15.50 2.76 -27.56
C CYS A 136 -16.41 1.68 -26.94
N TRP A 137 -17.66 1.59 -27.35
CA TRP A 137 -18.61 0.62 -26.78
C TRP A 137 -18.13 -0.83 -26.86
N GLY A 138 -17.60 -1.23 -28.01
CA GLY A 138 -17.03 -2.58 -28.18
C GLY A 138 -15.81 -2.85 -27.30
N ASP A 139 -14.97 -1.82 -27.04
CA ASP A 139 -13.81 -1.94 -26.16
C ASP A 139 -14.24 -2.05 -24.71
N ILE A 140 -15.27 -1.29 -24.29
CA ILE A 140 -15.91 -1.39 -22.97
C ILE A 140 -16.51 -2.79 -22.76
N ASP A 141 -17.24 -3.33 -23.75
CA ASP A 141 -17.81 -4.66 -23.68
C ASP A 141 -16.74 -5.75 -23.58
N ASN A 142 -15.65 -5.62 -24.31
CA ASN A 142 -14.50 -6.53 -24.22
C ASN A 142 -13.84 -6.48 -22.84
N ALA A 143 -13.63 -5.28 -22.28
CA ALA A 143 -13.11 -5.11 -20.93
C ALA A 143 -14.03 -5.75 -19.89
N ASN A 144 -15.33 -5.48 -19.96
CA ASN A 144 -16.34 -6.08 -19.08
C ASN A 144 -16.36 -7.60 -19.16
N ASN A 145 -16.22 -8.14 -20.36
CA ASN A 145 -16.19 -9.59 -20.60
C ASN A 145 -14.93 -10.23 -19.97
N TYR A 146 -13.77 -9.59 -20.13
CA TYR A 146 -12.53 -10.02 -19.48
C TYR A 146 -12.65 -9.99 -17.94
N ILE A 147 -13.19 -8.89 -17.38
CA ILE A 147 -13.37 -8.73 -15.93
C ILE A 147 -14.26 -9.83 -15.35
N ARG A 148 -15.34 -10.22 -16.06
CA ARG A 148 -16.26 -11.25 -15.58
C ARG A 148 -15.69 -12.67 -15.71
N ASN A 149 -15.03 -12.99 -16.82
CA ASN A 149 -14.77 -14.38 -17.21
C ASN A 149 -13.31 -14.82 -17.03
N THR A 150 -12.34 -13.88 -17.06
CA THR A 150 -10.90 -14.21 -17.05
C THR A 150 -10.20 -13.73 -15.78
N LEU A 151 -10.45 -12.49 -15.40
CA LEU A 151 -9.76 -11.84 -14.28
C LEU A 151 -9.91 -12.60 -12.95
N PRO A 152 -11.08 -13.19 -12.59
CA PRO A 152 -11.21 -13.87 -11.29
C PRO A 152 -10.18 -14.98 -11.08
N GLY A 153 -9.98 -15.86 -12.07
CA GLY A 153 -9.03 -16.98 -11.96
C GLY A 153 -7.57 -16.53 -11.90
N THR A 154 -7.23 -15.43 -12.60
CA THR A 154 -5.87 -14.88 -12.56
C THR A 154 -5.58 -14.22 -11.22
N LEU A 155 -6.55 -13.52 -10.63
CA LEU A 155 -6.44 -12.95 -9.28
C LEU A 155 -6.31 -14.04 -8.21
N ASP A 156 -7.11 -15.10 -8.27
CA ASP A 156 -7.02 -16.21 -7.33
C ASP A 156 -5.64 -16.85 -7.36
N THR A 157 -5.08 -17.03 -8.54
CA THR A 157 -3.72 -17.56 -8.70
C THR A 157 -2.67 -16.62 -8.08
N LEU A 158 -2.78 -15.31 -8.30
CA LEU A 158 -1.87 -14.32 -7.74
C LEU A 158 -1.99 -14.28 -6.19
N TYR A 159 -3.20 -14.25 -5.66
CA TYR A 159 -3.44 -14.15 -4.21
C TYR A 159 -2.92 -15.40 -3.46
N ASN A 160 -3.07 -16.58 -4.05
CA ASN A 160 -2.45 -17.79 -3.52
C ASN A 160 -0.91 -17.69 -3.46
N LYS A 161 -0.27 -17.17 -4.52
CA LYS A 161 1.17 -16.96 -4.55
C LYS A 161 1.63 -15.92 -3.52
N ILE A 162 0.89 -14.83 -3.33
CA ILE A 162 1.17 -13.82 -2.31
C ILE A 162 1.10 -14.46 -0.92
N ARG A 163 0.05 -15.20 -0.61
CA ARG A 163 -0.12 -15.88 0.68
C ARG A 163 0.98 -16.89 0.94
N SER A 164 1.39 -17.64 -0.08
CA SER A 164 2.48 -18.62 0.03
C SER A 164 3.83 -17.95 0.35
N ARG A 165 4.13 -16.78 -0.19
CA ARG A 165 5.40 -16.07 0.03
C ARG A 165 5.42 -15.23 1.30
N ALA A 166 4.27 -14.69 1.70
CA ALA A 166 4.08 -13.87 2.88
C ALA A 166 2.94 -14.44 3.77
N PRO A 167 3.13 -15.63 4.38
CA PRO A 167 2.06 -16.39 5.04
C PRO A 167 1.44 -15.63 6.21
N TYR A 168 2.20 -14.78 6.88
CA TYR A 168 1.78 -14.03 8.07
C TYR A 168 1.45 -12.57 7.78
N ALA A 169 1.64 -12.11 6.55
CA ALA A 169 1.39 -10.72 6.19
C ALA A 169 -0.11 -10.38 6.24
N ARG A 170 -0.40 -9.18 6.70
CA ARG A 170 -1.68 -8.53 6.41
C ARG A 170 -1.65 -8.02 4.99
N VAL A 171 -2.37 -8.71 4.10
CA VAL A 171 -2.48 -8.37 2.69
C VAL A 171 -3.73 -7.53 2.49
N VAL A 172 -3.58 -6.31 1.98
CA VAL A 172 -4.67 -5.37 1.70
C VAL A 172 -4.79 -5.19 0.19
N ILE A 173 -5.93 -5.53 -0.36
CA ILE A 173 -6.24 -5.32 -1.77
C ILE A 173 -6.92 -3.96 -1.92
N VAL A 174 -6.44 -3.17 -2.86
CA VAL A 174 -6.89 -1.78 -3.06
C VAL A 174 -7.57 -1.67 -4.43
N GLY A 175 -8.77 -1.11 -4.46
CA GLY A 175 -9.56 -0.90 -5.67
C GLY A 175 -9.24 0.40 -6.38
N TYR A 176 -10.05 0.70 -7.39
CA TYR A 176 -9.95 1.89 -8.24
C TYR A 176 -11.12 2.85 -8.00
N PRO A 177 -10.94 4.16 -8.10
CA PRO A 177 -12.05 5.12 -8.04
C PRO A 177 -12.87 5.10 -9.33
N ARG A 178 -14.06 5.69 -9.32
CA ARG A 178 -14.70 6.15 -10.54
C ARG A 178 -13.92 7.35 -11.07
N LEU A 179 -13.73 7.41 -12.39
CA LEU A 179 -12.87 8.42 -13.01
C LEU A 179 -13.58 9.72 -13.37
N PHE A 180 -14.88 9.65 -13.67
CA PHE A 180 -15.61 10.74 -14.29
C PHE A 180 -16.82 11.16 -13.45
N ASN A 181 -17.19 12.44 -13.54
CA ASN A 181 -18.45 12.95 -13.00
C ASN A 181 -19.61 12.96 -14.01
N GLU A 182 -19.39 12.38 -15.19
CA GLU A 182 -20.36 12.19 -16.25
C GLU A 182 -20.83 13.51 -16.89
N SER A 183 -20.00 14.57 -16.81
CA SER A 183 -20.25 15.84 -17.46
C SER A 183 -19.29 16.10 -18.64
N ASP A 184 -19.71 16.92 -19.59
CA ASP A 184 -18.89 17.32 -20.72
C ASP A 184 -18.03 18.54 -20.35
N CYS A 185 -16.81 18.29 -19.88
CA CYS A 185 -15.88 19.34 -19.45
C CYS A 185 -14.54 19.34 -20.20
N GLN A 186 -14.23 18.27 -20.94
CA GLN A 186 -12.93 18.12 -21.60
C GLN A 186 -13.04 18.25 -23.12
N SER A 187 -12.80 19.44 -23.62
CA SER A 187 -12.88 19.74 -25.07
C SER A 187 -11.92 18.91 -25.94
N LEU A 188 -10.81 18.41 -25.37
CA LEU A 188 -9.79 17.64 -26.09
C LEU A 188 -10.00 16.13 -26.03
N ALA A 189 -10.42 15.59 -24.89
CA ALA A 189 -10.59 14.14 -24.72
C ALA A 189 -11.91 13.59 -25.28
N ARG A 190 -12.91 14.42 -25.49
CA ARG A 190 -14.22 14.11 -26.12
C ARG A 190 -14.91 12.81 -25.70
N ILE A 191 -14.65 12.35 -24.49
CA ILE A 191 -15.36 11.22 -23.91
C ILE A 191 -16.76 11.70 -23.55
N SER A 192 -17.77 11.22 -24.25
CA SER A 192 -19.15 11.65 -24.02
C SER A 192 -19.66 11.25 -22.63
N PRO A 193 -20.63 11.97 -22.05
CA PRO A 193 -21.21 11.61 -20.74
C PRO A 193 -21.69 10.16 -20.67
N GLY A 194 -22.25 9.62 -21.76
CA GLY A 194 -22.65 8.22 -21.84
C GLY A 194 -21.48 7.23 -21.77
N GLU A 195 -20.37 7.55 -22.44
CA GLU A 195 -19.14 6.73 -22.36
C GLU A 195 -18.47 6.87 -20.98
N GLN A 196 -18.50 8.05 -20.36
CA GLN A 196 -18.02 8.26 -19.00
C GLN A 196 -18.80 7.40 -18.00
N ALA A 197 -20.13 7.37 -18.10
CA ALA A 197 -21.00 6.53 -17.28
C ALA A 197 -20.64 5.04 -17.46
N ALA A 198 -20.50 4.57 -18.69
CA ALA A 198 -20.13 3.19 -18.99
C ALA A 198 -18.72 2.83 -18.48
N LEU A 199 -17.76 3.76 -18.52
CA LEU A 199 -16.43 3.57 -17.95
C LEU A 199 -16.48 3.52 -16.41
N ASN A 200 -17.32 4.32 -15.76
CA ASN A 200 -17.57 4.26 -14.32
C ASN A 200 -18.22 2.92 -13.93
N ASP A 201 -19.19 2.43 -14.70
CA ASP A 201 -19.80 1.10 -14.48
C ASP A 201 -18.78 -0.04 -14.65
N THR A 202 -17.85 0.12 -15.60
CA THR A 202 -16.74 -0.83 -15.78
C THR A 202 -15.79 -0.81 -14.57
N ALA A 203 -15.47 0.37 -14.02
CA ALA A 203 -14.69 0.49 -12.80
C ALA A 203 -15.41 -0.13 -11.59
N ASP A 204 -16.71 0.01 -11.51
CA ASP A 204 -17.55 -0.63 -10.48
C ASP A 204 -17.53 -2.16 -10.58
N LEU A 205 -17.69 -2.70 -11.79
CA LEU A 205 -17.60 -4.13 -12.05
C LEU A 205 -16.21 -4.69 -11.70
N LEU A 206 -15.14 -3.96 -12.05
CA LEU A 206 -13.77 -4.30 -11.69
C LEU A 206 -13.59 -4.38 -10.18
N ASN A 207 -14.05 -3.36 -9.45
CA ASN A 207 -13.98 -3.34 -7.99
C ASN A 207 -14.79 -4.46 -7.33
N GLN A 208 -15.98 -4.77 -7.84
CA GLN A 208 -16.81 -5.88 -7.36
C GLN A 208 -16.08 -7.23 -7.54
N THR A 209 -15.47 -7.43 -8.70
CA THR A 209 -14.71 -8.64 -9.00
C THR A 209 -13.47 -8.78 -8.11
N ILE A 210 -12.67 -7.71 -7.98
CA ILE A 210 -11.47 -7.68 -7.11
C ILE A 210 -11.87 -7.93 -5.65
N LYS A 211 -12.90 -7.23 -5.15
CA LYS A 211 -13.43 -7.41 -3.79
C LYS A 211 -13.85 -8.85 -3.53
N ALA A 212 -14.62 -9.44 -4.44
CA ALA A 212 -15.09 -10.83 -4.30
C ALA A 212 -13.91 -11.81 -4.19
N ARG A 213 -12.86 -11.63 -4.99
CA ARG A 213 -11.67 -12.48 -4.89
C ARG A 213 -10.84 -12.20 -3.63
N ALA A 214 -10.67 -10.94 -3.24
CA ALA A 214 -10.00 -10.57 -2.00
C ALA A 214 -10.65 -11.23 -0.79
N VAL A 215 -11.98 -11.13 -0.67
CA VAL A 215 -12.76 -11.74 0.42
C VAL A 215 -12.60 -13.27 0.42
N ALA A 216 -12.65 -13.92 -0.74
CA ALA A 216 -12.46 -15.37 -0.85
C ALA A 216 -11.09 -15.84 -0.33
N HIS A 217 -10.07 -14.97 -0.39
CA HIS A 217 -8.72 -15.22 0.14
C HIS A 217 -8.50 -14.64 1.56
N SER A 218 -9.56 -14.17 2.22
CA SER A 218 -9.47 -13.49 3.53
C SER A 218 -8.54 -12.28 3.52
N PHE A 219 -8.50 -11.56 2.41
CA PHE A 219 -7.80 -10.29 2.26
C PHE A 219 -8.80 -9.14 2.41
N PRO A 220 -8.57 -8.16 3.30
CA PRO A 220 -9.38 -6.95 3.35
C PRO A 220 -9.27 -6.18 2.04
N PHE A 221 -10.39 -5.59 1.63
CA PHE A 221 -10.50 -4.77 0.43
C PHE A 221 -10.73 -3.30 0.80
N VAL A 222 -9.98 -2.41 0.19
CA VAL A 222 -10.17 -0.96 0.27
C VAL A 222 -10.91 -0.49 -0.96
N ASP A 223 -12.10 0.05 -0.78
CA ASP A 223 -12.92 0.66 -1.82
C ASP A 223 -12.72 2.19 -1.80
N PRO A 224 -12.03 2.78 -2.77
CA PRO A 224 -11.78 4.22 -2.77
C PRO A 224 -12.97 5.04 -3.31
N ARG A 225 -13.97 4.41 -3.94
CA ARG A 225 -15.02 5.12 -4.69
C ARG A 225 -15.73 6.17 -3.87
N THR A 226 -16.10 5.84 -2.62
CA THR A 226 -16.79 6.80 -1.72
C THR A 226 -15.92 8.01 -1.38
N ALA A 227 -14.62 7.79 -1.11
CA ALA A 227 -13.70 8.88 -0.79
C ALA A 227 -13.46 9.82 -1.98
N PHE A 228 -13.53 9.29 -3.20
CA PHE A 228 -13.35 10.07 -4.43
C PHE A 228 -14.65 10.70 -4.97
N THR A 229 -15.79 10.53 -4.29
CA THR A 229 -17.05 11.20 -4.68
C THR A 229 -16.90 12.72 -4.60
N GLY A 230 -17.21 13.43 -5.70
CA GLY A 230 -17.01 14.87 -5.82
C GLY A 230 -15.58 15.29 -6.15
N HIS A 231 -14.71 14.30 -6.51
CA HIS A 231 -13.31 14.52 -6.83
C HIS A 231 -12.85 13.82 -8.12
N ALA A 232 -13.79 13.39 -8.94
CA ALA A 232 -13.54 12.81 -10.26
C ALA A 232 -13.06 13.87 -11.27
N VAL A 233 -12.70 13.43 -12.46
CA VAL A 233 -12.47 14.32 -13.61
C VAL A 233 -13.75 15.11 -13.88
N CYS A 234 -13.62 16.42 -14.08
CA CYS A 234 -14.68 17.41 -14.25
C CYS A 234 -15.37 17.89 -12.95
N ASP A 235 -14.98 17.42 -11.79
CA ASP A 235 -15.41 18.02 -10.53
C ASP A 235 -14.64 19.33 -10.25
N SER A 236 -15.18 20.19 -9.41
CA SER A 236 -14.54 21.47 -9.07
C SER A 236 -13.20 21.32 -8.34
N ILE A 237 -13.00 20.21 -7.65
CA ILE A 237 -11.75 19.83 -6.97
C ILE A 237 -11.40 18.40 -7.37
N GLU A 238 -10.60 18.28 -8.42
CA GLU A 238 -10.20 16.99 -8.95
C GLU A 238 -9.09 16.34 -8.10
N TRP A 239 -9.26 15.06 -7.78
CA TRP A 239 -8.23 14.17 -7.24
C TRP A 239 -7.71 13.19 -8.29
N ILE A 240 -8.35 13.15 -9.44
CA ILE A 240 -7.96 12.40 -10.63
C ILE A 240 -7.59 13.40 -11.70
N ASN A 241 -6.43 13.26 -12.31
CA ASN A 241 -6.06 14.08 -13.45
C ASN A 241 -6.96 13.76 -14.64
N GLY A 242 -7.46 14.78 -15.32
CA GLY A 242 -8.02 14.62 -16.65
C GLY A 242 -6.94 14.32 -17.70
N LEU A 243 -7.22 14.60 -18.99
CA LEU A 243 -6.23 14.52 -20.05
C LEU A 243 -5.03 15.42 -19.71
N SER A 244 -3.84 14.86 -19.66
CA SER A 244 -2.63 15.51 -19.13
C SER A 244 -1.46 15.44 -20.09
N ASP A 245 -0.53 16.36 -19.93
CA ASP A 245 0.81 16.29 -20.51
C ASP A 245 1.83 16.17 -19.36
N PRO A 246 2.64 15.10 -19.30
CA PRO A 246 2.69 13.96 -20.23
C PRO A 246 1.45 13.06 -20.14
N ILE A 247 1.09 12.45 -21.27
CA ILE A 247 -0.15 11.65 -21.44
C ILE A 247 -0.30 10.51 -20.43
N MET A 248 0.81 9.95 -19.95
CA MET A 248 0.81 8.87 -18.96
C MET A 248 0.23 9.28 -17.60
N GLU A 249 0.16 10.58 -17.31
CA GLU A 249 -0.44 11.12 -16.08
C GLU A 249 -1.97 11.15 -16.13
N SER A 250 -2.54 11.03 -17.36
CA SER A 250 -3.99 11.12 -17.57
C SER A 250 -4.72 10.01 -16.81
N TYR A 251 -5.85 10.35 -16.22
CA TYR A 251 -6.77 9.45 -15.52
C TYR A 251 -6.13 8.68 -14.35
N HIS A 252 -5.10 9.27 -13.75
CA HIS A 252 -4.45 8.78 -12.55
C HIS A 252 -4.67 9.73 -11.36
N PRO A 253 -4.67 9.21 -10.12
CA PRO A 253 -4.79 10.04 -8.93
C PRO A 253 -3.63 11.02 -8.82
N ASN A 254 -3.94 12.30 -8.63
CA ASN A 254 -2.95 13.32 -8.34
C ASN A 254 -2.44 13.19 -6.89
N ARG A 255 -1.58 14.13 -6.44
CA ARG A 255 -1.04 14.09 -5.06
C ARG A 255 -2.13 14.11 -4.00
N THR A 256 -3.21 14.86 -4.21
CA THR A 256 -4.34 14.91 -3.27
C THR A 256 -5.10 13.60 -3.29
N GLY A 257 -5.35 13.00 -4.46
CA GLY A 257 -5.95 11.67 -4.57
C GLY A 257 -5.13 10.59 -3.86
N GLN A 258 -3.80 10.66 -3.95
CA GLN A 258 -2.92 9.74 -3.20
C GLN A 258 -2.98 10.00 -1.69
N SER A 259 -2.87 11.26 -1.24
CA SER A 259 -2.73 11.61 0.18
C SER A 259 -4.05 11.64 0.95
N SER A 260 -5.14 12.07 0.35
CA SER A 260 -6.44 12.24 0.98
C SER A 260 -7.43 11.13 0.59
N GLY A 261 -7.34 10.62 -0.64
CA GLY A 261 -8.19 9.56 -1.14
C GLY A 261 -7.71 8.16 -0.72
N TYR A 262 -6.47 7.80 -1.03
CA TYR A 262 -5.96 6.45 -0.79
C TYR A 262 -5.29 6.25 0.57
N ALA A 263 -4.34 7.11 0.93
CA ALA A 263 -3.46 6.86 2.07
C ALA A 263 -4.21 6.62 3.39
N PRO A 264 -5.22 7.41 3.79
CA PRO A 264 -5.94 7.18 5.04
C PRO A 264 -6.70 5.85 5.06
N LEU A 265 -7.39 5.51 3.96
CA LEU A 265 -8.17 4.28 3.84
C LEU A 265 -7.28 3.04 3.94
N VAL A 266 -6.18 3.04 3.17
CA VAL A 266 -5.23 1.91 3.15
C VAL A 266 -4.54 1.76 4.51
N LYS A 267 -4.06 2.86 5.12
CA LYS A 267 -3.45 2.83 6.44
C LYS A 267 -4.39 2.25 7.50
N ASN A 268 -5.62 2.76 7.57
CA ASN A 268 -6.59 2.30 8.54
C ASN A 268 -6.89 0.81 8.37
N THR A 269 -6.98 0.34 7.13
CA THR A 269 -7.18 -1.08 6.83
C THR A 269 -5.94 -1.92 7.19
N MET A 270 -4.72 -1.43 6.94
CA MET A 270 -3.48 -2.11 7.34
C MET A 270 -3.40 -2.30 8.87
N LEU A 271 -3.80 -1.30 9.63
CA LEU A 271 -3.64 -1.30 11.09
C LEU A 271 -4.85 -1.87 11.84
N SER A 272 -6.00 -2.08 11.19
CA SER A 272 -7.18 -2.63 11.86
C SER A 272 -6.91 -4.06 12.34
N THR A 273 -7.22 -4.32 13.61
CA THR A 273 -7.07 -5.65 14.25
C THR A 273 -8.24 -6.58 13.94
N THR A 274 -9.32 -6.09 13.32
CA THR A 274 -10.47 -6.91 12.94
C THR A 274 -10.07 -7.90 11.86
N ALA A 275 -9.98 -9.18 12.23
CA ALA A 275 -10.10 -10.27 11.28
C ALA A 275 -11.37 -10.04 10.46
N ALA A 276 -11.28 -10.23 9.12
CA ALA A 276 -12.37 -10.02 8.19
C ALA A 276 -13.69 -10.64 8.70
N ALA A 277 -14.51 -9.84 9.35
CA ALA A 277 -15.89 -10.14 9.72
C ALA A 277 -16.82 -9.45 8.71
N ASP A 278 -16.55 -9.61 7.43
CA ASP A 278 -17.50 -9.29 6.36
C ASP A 278 -17.97 -10.61 5.72
N LYS A 279 -18.55 -11.46 6.56
CA LYS A 279 -19.50 -12.49 6.13
C LYS A 279 -20.90 -11.92 6.32
N ALA A 280 -21.35 -11.15 5.35
CA ALA A 280 -22.78 -10.86 5.16
C ALA A 280 -23.01 -10.53 3.68
#